data_adc954b65c099b456bc8687c17bf674b
#
_entry.id   adc954b65c099b456bc8687c17bf674b
#
_cell.length_a   1.000
_cell.length_b   1.000
_cell.length_c   1.000
_cell.angle_alpha   90.00
_cell.angle_beta   90.00
_cell.angle_gamma   90.00
#
_symmetry.space_group_name_H-M   'P 1'
#
loop_
_entity.id
_entity.type
_entity.pdbx_description
1 polymer ?
#
loop_
_entity_poly.entity_id
_entity_poly.type
_entity_poly.pdbx_seq_one_letter_code
_entity_poly.pdbx_strand_id
1 'polypeptide(L)'
;MALFTTKGADPATRTRLARQQREGRLRRLHEGVYTDDLLSPPEAIVRREILSLLAILVPDAVVSHRSALESGFSSAGVLFLTGPYRRRLALPGVTLQIGKGTAPLASDIRLNTPFGPTYRASEPRAFLENLSPSRGAPGSRRTLGQAAVEARLERIVAIGGADSLNRVRDDAKRIADGLGLEREASRLDAIIGALLGTREAALEHPLSRARARGAPYDAARVDLFQGLATRLTTTPPVVPMARTGDDPRLVAFVESYFSNYIEGTEFEIDEAREVVLENRTIAYREDDSHDIRGTFDAIVDSRALAFPTSAAEFKTQLAAWNRQVIFARASKAPGEWKQKANRFGDTYFVAPELVQGTLDKGYEVIASISDPAVRAALAMFVVAEVHPFSDGNGRTARLMMNLALSTAKLTRLIIPTVYRDDYFSALHALSHSPTDEPPFPRIEPYLVMLNRAAMFSHWLDCSSEARMLSALEASLALKHPTQGKLTLPRPAD
;
A
#
# COMPACT_ATOMS: atom_id res chain seq x y z
N MET A 1 29.09 25.77 7.11
CA MET A 1 29.47 24.64 7.98
C MET A 1 30.48 23.79 7.27
N ALA A 2 31.64 23.56 7.87
CA ALA A 2 32.74 22.79 7.31
C ALA A 2 33.28 21.77 8.32
N LEU A 3 33.79 20.66 7.79
CA LEU A 3 34.61 19.73 8.55
C LEU A 3 36.11 20.06 8.32
N PHE A 4 36.90 19.88 9.35
CA PHE A 4 38.35 20.06 9.29
C PHE A 4 39.05 18.81 9.85
N THR A 5 40.18 18.43 9.28
CA THR A 5 40.94 17.26 9.75
C THR A 5 42.41 17.58 9.91
N THR A 6 43.02 16.97 10.91
CA THR A 6 44.49 16.98 11.08
C THR A 6 45.19 15.82 10.37
N LYS A 7 44.41 14.88 9.80
CA LYS A 7 44.95 13.75 9.05
C LYS A 7 45.63 14.25 7.78
N GLY A 8 46.89 13.94 7.59
CA GLY A 8 47.65 14.44 6.44
C GLY A 8 48.01 15.93 6.49
N ALA A 9 47.60 16.66 7.52
CA ALA A 9 47.88 18.09 7.64
C ALA A 9 49.33 18.35 8.11
N ASP A 10 49.88 19.49 7.70
CA ASP A 10 51.17 19.99 8.18
C ASP A 10 51.12 20.43 9.67
N PRO A 11 52.27 20.58 10.33
CA PRO A 11 52.33 20.97 11.76
C PRO A 11 51.66 22.32 12.05
N ALA A 12 51.77 23.31 11.16
CA ALA A 12 51.18 24.64 11.36
C ALA A 12 49.64 24.57 11.35
N THR A 13 49.06 23.80 10.40
CA THR A 13 47.62 23.53 10.32
C THR A 13 47.14 22.80 11.60
N ARG A 14 47.85 21.79 12.09
CA ARG A 14 47.51 21.08 13.35
C ARG A 14 47.47 22.04 14.51
N THR A 15 48.49 22.90 14.66
CA THR A 15 48.57 23.91 15.71
C THR A 15 47.42 24.92 15.61
N ARG A 16 47.11 25.39 14.41
CA ARG A 16 46.00 26.31 14.13
C ARG A 16 44.65 25.73 14.54
N LEU A 17 44.35 24.49 14.15
CA LEU A 17 43.09 23.84 14.48
C LEU A 17 42.96 23.62 15.99
N ALA A 18 44.03 23.19 16.66
CA ALA A 18 44.06 23.03 18.10
C ALA A 18 43.86 24.36 18.85
N ARG A 19 44.40 25.49 18.33
CA ARG A 19 44.17 26.81 18.86
C ARG A 19 42.72 27.23 18.71
N GLN A 20 42.17 27.09 17.51
CA GLN A 20 40.77 27.46 17.22
C GLN A 20 39.77 26.65 18.05
N GLN A 21 40.10 25.38 18.34
CA GLN A 21 39.28 24.55 19.25
C GLN A 21 39.34 25.10 20.69
N ARG A 22 40.51 25.48 21.18
CA ARG A 22 40.67 26.10 22.55
C ARG A 22 39.98 27.45 22.65
N GLU A 23 39.95 28.22 21.56
CA GLU A 23 39.25 29.50 21.47
C GLU A 23 37.72 29.34 21.28
N GLY A 24 37.20 28.10 21.28
CA GLY A 24 35.76 27.83 21.09
C GLY A 24 35.22 28.10 19.71
N ARG A 25 36.08 28.28 18.69
CA ARG A 25 35.69 28.51 17.29
C ARG A 25 35.46 27.20 16.51
N LEU A 26 35.96 26.09 17.03
CA LEU A 26 35.76 24.76 16.51
C LEU A 26 35.33 23.79 17.61
N ARG A 27 34.43 22.87 17.24
CA ARG A 27 34.04 21.73 18.08
C ARG A 27 34.74 20.48 17.59
N ARG A 28 35.28 19.69 18.53
CA ARG A 28 35.87 18.38 18.20
C ARG A 28 34.78 17.31 18.16
N LEU A 29 34.69 16.60 17.04
CA LEU A 29 33.79 15.45 16.85
C LEU A 29 34.46 14.11 17.13
N HIS A 30 35.72 13.98 16.78
CA HIS A 30 36.59 12.84 17.04
C HIS A 30 38.04 13.32 17.10
N GLU A 31 38.97 12.43 17.47
CA GLU A 31 40.39 12.73 17.43
C GLU A 31 40.83 13.14 16.01
N GLY A 32 41.38 14.36 15.92
CA GLY A 32 41.81 14.93 14.67
C GLY A 32 40.69 15.37 13.70
N VAL A 33 39.44 15.41 14.16
CA VAL A 33 38.29 15.85 13.35
C VAL A 33 37.49 16.92 14.08
N TYR A 34 37.27 18.03 13.41
CA TYR A 34 36.63 19.24 13.97
C TYR A 34 35.55 19.76 13.03
N THR A 35 34.66 20.58 13.56
CA THR A 35 33.61 21.31 12.78
C THR A 35 33.49 22.75 13.30
N ASP A 36 33.12 23.67 12.42
CA ASP A 36 32.71 25.04 12.74
C ASP A 36 31.23 25.18 13.13
N ASP A 37 30.46 24.10 13.02
CA ASP A 37 29.07 24.07 13.47
C ASP A 37 29.01 23.93 15.00
N LEU A 38 28.84 25.07 15.65
CA LEU A 38 28.73 25.15 17.09
C LEU A 38 27.30 25.10 17.62
N LEU A 39 26.31 25.26 16.70
CA LEU A 39 24.89 25.36 17.02
C LEU A 39 24.20 23.99 17.04
N SER A 40 24.46 23.15 16.03
CA SER A 40 23.82 21.84 15.94
C SER A 40 24.32 20.86 17.00
N PRO A 41 23.47 19.92 17.48
CA PRO A 41 23.94 18.82 18.33
C PRO A 41 25.01 18.00 17.62
N PRO A 42 26.08 17.55 18.32
CA PRO A 42 27.16 16.76 17.73
C PRO A 42 26.67 15.49 17.01
N GLU A 43 25.64 14.84 17.56
CA GLU A 43 25.02 13.64 17.00
C GLU A 43 24.36 13.91 15.62
N ALA A 44 23.70 15.05 15.50
CA ALA A 44 23.08 15.48 14.24
C ALA A 44 24.14 15.79 13.17
N ILE A 45 25.25 16.45 13.57
CA ILE A 45 26.40 16.74 12.70
C ILE A 45 27.01 15.42 12.19
N VAL A 46 27.27 14.47 13.10
CA VAL A 46 27.87 13.17 12.75
C VAL A 46 26.97 12.39 11.78
N ARG A 47 25.66 12.36 12.00
CA ARG A 47 24.74 11.66 11.10
C ARG A 47 24.68 12.30 9.72
N ARG A 48 24.63 13.63 9.64
CA ARG A 48 24.59 14.38 8.38
C ARG A 48 25.89 14.23 7.59
N GLU A 49 27.04 14.30 8.27
CA GLU A 49 28.37 14.28 7.66
C GLU A 49 29.01 12.90 7.63
N ILE A 50 28.25 11.82 7.82
CA ILE A 50 28.80 10.47 8.01
C ILE A 50 29.72 10.04 6.85
N LEU A 51 29.36 10.33 5.61
CA LEU A 51 30.17 9.94 4.44
C LEU A 51 31.54 10.66 4.46
N SER A 52 31.57 11.94 4.77
CA SER A 52 32.81 12.72 4.93
C SER A 52 33.67 12.19 6.08
N LEU A 53 33.02 11.82 7.18
CA LEU A 53 33.69 11.24 8.35
C LEU A 53 34.27 9.85 8.03
N LEU A 54 33.59 9.02 7.25
CA LEU A 54 34.14 7.74 6.78
C LEU A 54 35.37 7.93 5.91
N ALA A 55 35.34 8.87 4.96
CA ALA A 55 36.51 9.17 4.11
C ALA A 55 37.72 9.63 4.94
N ILE A 56 37.50 10.38 6.03
CA ILE A 56 38.58 10.82 6.93
C ILE A 56 39.08 9.67 7.82
N LEU A 57 38.17 8.97 8.48
CA LEU A 57 38.52 8.04 9.58
C LEU A 57 38.86 6.63 9.09
N VAL A 58 38.19 6.16 8.04
CA VAL A 58 38.27 4.78 7.51
C VAL A 58 38.14 4.74 5.97
N PRO A 59 39.08 5.39 5.23
CA PRO A 59 38.92 5.66 3.79
C PRO A 59 38.74 4.40 2.92
N ASP A 60 39.29 3.26 3.32
CA ASP A 60 39.23 2.00 2.56
C ASP A 60 38.10 1.07 3.06
N ALA A 61 37.26 1.53 3.95
CA ALA A 61 36.15 0.74 4.44
C ALA A 61 34.91 0.89 3.55
N VAL A 62 34.17 -0.21 3.40
CA VAL A 62 32.92 -0.29 2.67
C VAL A 62 31.76 -0.35 3.64
N VAL A 63 30.78 0.55 3.53
CA VAL A 63 29.49 0.39 4.24
C VAL A 63 28.85 -0.89 3.75
N SER A 64 28.62 -1.85 4.64
CA SER A 64 28.38 -3.24 4.29
C SER A 64 27.28 -3.89 5.11
N HIS A 65 26.96 -5.16 4.81
CA HIS A 65 26.00 -5.97 5.56
C HIS A 65 24.64 -5.24 5.71
N ARG A 66 24.07 -5.24 6.94
CA ARG A 66 22.78 -4.59 7.16
C ARG A 66 22.78 -3.11 6.84
N SER A 67 23.89 -2.40 7.13
CA SER A 67 23.98 -0.96 6.87
C SER A 67 23.93 -0.60 5.39
N ALA A 68 24.41 -1.50 4.51
CA ALA A 68 24.22 -1.35 3.06
C ALA A 68 22.78 -1.64 2.64
N LEU A 69 22.13 -2.66 3.22
CA LEU A 69 20.76 -3.06 2.87
C LEU A 69 19.72 -2.08 3.42
N GLU A 70 19.90 -1.58 4.66
CA GLU A 70 19.05 -0.56 5.30
C GLU A 70 19.37 0.87 4.83
N SER A 71 20.48 1.05 4.09
CA SER A 71 21.01 2.36 3.67
C SER A 71 21.28 3.30 4.84
N GLY A 72 21.74 2.76 6.01
CA GLY A 72 21.94 3.59 7.19
C GLY A 72 22.39 2.87 8.45
N PHE A 73 22.05 3.49 9.56
CA PHE A 73 22.35 3.00 10.89
C PHE A 73 21.32 1.98 11.35
N SER A 74 21.77 0.99 12.13
CA SER A 74 20.83 0.13 12.86
C SER A 74 20.04 0.91 13.92
N SER A 75 18.98 0.31 14.45
CA SER A 75 18.20 0.90 15.57
C SER A 75 19.03 1.18 16.82
N ALA A 76 20.17 0.50 16.98
CA ALA A 76 21.15 0.74 18.06
C ALA A 76 22.19 1.84 17.71
N GLY A 77 22.02 2.56 16.61
CA GLY A 77 22.96 3.61 16.18
C GLY A 77 24.31 3.08 15.67
N VAL A 78 24.37 1.83 15.21
CA VAL A 78 25.59 1.21 14.69
C VAL A 78 25.61 1.27 13.16
N LEU A 79 26.74 1.70 12.59
CA LEU A 79 27.05 1.59 11.17
C LEU A 79 28.06 0.45 10.97
N PHE A 80 27.69 -0.55 10.18
CA PHE A 80 28.52 -1.71 9.90
C PHE A 80 29.33 -1.49 8.64
N LEU A 81 30.64 -1.74 8.74
CA LEU A 81 31.60 -1.58 7.65
C LEU A 81 32.47 -2.84 7.52
N THR A 82 32.99 -3.05 6.33
CA THR A 82 34.05 -4.04 6.06
C THR A 82 35.30 -3.29 5.68
N GLY A 83 36.44 -3.67 6.28
CA GLY A 83 37.73 -3.05 6.02
C GLY A 83 38.88 -4.01 6.27
N PRO A 84 40.15 -3.57 6.12
CA PRO A 84 41.33 -4.44 6.22
C PRO A 84 41.62 -4.95 7.63
N TYR A 85 41.00 -4.32 8.63
CA TYR A 85 41.18 -4.69 10.05
C TYR A 85 39.89 -4.56 10.85
N ARG A 86 39.82 -5.21 12.01
CA ARG A 86 38.71 -5.03 12.95
C ARG A 86 38.92 -3.79 13.81
N ARG A 87 37.91 -2.93 13.85
CA ARG A 87 37.95 -1.72 14.66
C ARG A 87 36.54 -1.32 15.09
N ARG A 88 36.45 -0.72 16.28
CA ARG A 88 35.24 -0.05 16.75
C ARG A 88 35.57 1.42 17.05
N LEU A 89 34.83 2.35 16.49
CA LEU A 89 34.98 3.78 16.69
C LEU A 89 33.68 4.34 17.23
N ALA A 90 33.76 5.01 18.38
CA ALA A 90 32.63 5.74 18.93
C ALA A 90 32.68 7.18 18.44
N LEU A 91 31.59 7.65 17.89
CA LEU A 91 31.31 9.03 17.51
C LEU A 91 30.10 9.51 18.29
N PRO A 92 29.85 10.83 18.42
CA PRO A 92 28.64 11.33 19.03
C PRO A 92 27.39 10.70 18.39
N GLY A 93 26.59 9.99 19.21
CA GLY A 93 25.33 9.36 18.80
C GLY A 93 25.41 8.18 17.85
N VAL A 94 26.62 7.71 17.44
CA VAL A 94 26.79 6.55 16.55
C VAL A 94 28.05 5.76 16.86
N THR A 95 28.03 4.46 16.47
CA THR A 95 29.20 3.59 16.54
C THR A 95 29.53 3.06 15.15
N LEU A 96 30.76 3.23 14.70
CA LEU A 96 31.29 2.56 13.50
C LEU A 96 31.86 1.20 13.92
N GLN A 97 31.31 0.12 13.35
CA GLN A 97 31.81 -1.23 13.61
C GLN A 97 32.41 -1.81 12.32
N ILE A 98 33.74 -1.83 12.25
CA ILE A 98 34.48 -2.33 11.11
C ILE A 98 34.82 -3.81 11.35
N GLY A 99 34.37 -4.68 10.46
CA GLY A 99 34.77 -6.07 10.36
C GLY A 99 35.93 -6.23 9.40
N LYS A 100 36.83 -7.23 9.63
CA LYS A 100 37.87 -7.59 8.67
C LYS A 100 37.23 -8.30 7.46
N GLY A 101 37.54 -7.88 6.24
CA GLY A 101 37.07 -8.50 5.01
C GLY A 101 37.62 -7.84 3.77
N THR A 102 37.03 -8.16 2.63
CA THR A 102 37.50 -7.74 1.31
C THR A 102 37.38 -6.23 1.10
N ALA A 103 38.43 -5.64 0.52
CA ALA A 103 38.50 -4.24 0.08
C ALA A 103 37.32 -3.88 -0.86
N PRO A 104 37.12 -2.60 -1.18
CA PRO A 104 36.11 -2.19 -2.17
C PRO A 104 36.29 -2.94 -3.48
N LEU A 105 35.19 -3.51 -3.99
CA LEU A 105 35.14 -4.13 -5.31
C LEU A 105 34.83 -3.08 -6.39
N ALA A 106 35.17 -3.36 -7.63
CA ALA A 106 34.80 -2.48 -8.75
C ALA A 106 33.26 -2.30 -8.90
N SER A 107 32.48 -3.28 -8.42
CA SER A 107 31.02 -3.25 -8.42
C SER A 107 30.43 -2.44 -7.25
N ASP A 108 31.22 -2.09 -6.23
CA ASP A 108 30.73 -1.32 -5.10
C ASP A 108 30.49 0.15 -5.49
N ILE A 109 29.53 0.76 -4.81
CA ILE A 109 29.13 2.14 -5.08
C ILE A 109 30.17 3.08 -4.48
N ARG A 110 30.90 3.80 -5.35
CA ARG A 110 31.82 4.85 -4.94
C ARG A 110 31.09 6.16 -4.73
N LEU A 111 31.23 6.75 -3.55
CA LEU A 111 30.64 8.02 -3.17
C LEU A 111 31.78 9.03 -2.94
N ASN A 112 31.80 10.11 -3.70
CA ASN A 112 32.83 11.13 -3.59
C ASN A 112 32.48 12.14 -2.49
N THR A 113 33.46 12.46 -1.63
CA THR A 113 33.35 13.48 -0.61
C THR A 113 34.50 14.50 -0.75
N PRO A 114 34.45 15.67 -0.10
CA PRO A 114 35.56 16.62 -0.11
C PRO A 114 36.86 16.06 0.46
N PHE A 115 36.80 14.96 1.20
CA PHE A 115 37.95 14.32 1.88
C PHE A 115 38.43 13.04 1.18
N GLY A 116 37.90 12.73 0.00
CA GLY A 116 38.17 11.54 -0.76
C GLY A 116 36.96 10.63 -0.91
N PRO A 117 37.09 9.49 -1.60
CA PRO A 117 36.02 8.55 -1.81
C PRO A 117 35.69 7.78 -0.52
N THR A 118 34.43 7.41 -0.39
CA THR A 118 33.94 6.35 0.51
C THR A 118 33.15 5.34 -0.31
N TYR A 119 32.90 4.15 0.25
CA TYR A 119 32.31 3.05 -0.50
C TYR A 119 31.10 2.47 0.22
N ARG A 120 30.10 2.06 -0.57
CA ARG A 120 28.98 1.27 -0.10
C ARG A 120 28.89 -0.02 -0.92
N ALA A 121 28.66 -1.14 -0.28
CA ALA A 121 28.46 -2.42 -0.93
C ALA A 121 27.38 -2.32 -2.02
N SER A 122 27.67 -2.91 -3.18
CA SER A 122 26.66 -3.13 -4.22
C SER A 122 25.52 -3.98 -3.69
N GLU A 123 24.34 -3.89 -4.29
CA GLU A 123 23.17 -4.65 -3.85
C GLU A 123 23.41 -6.17 -3.84
N PRO A 124 24.04 -6.79 -4.87
CA PRO A 124 24.42 -8.20 -4.85
C PRO A 124 25.36 -8.55 -3.69
N ARG A 125 26.37 -7.72 -3.42
CA ARG A 125 27.29 -7.89 -2.27
C ARG A 125 26.53 -7.81 -0.94
N ALA A 126 25.66 -6.80 -0.78
CA ALA A 126 24.87 -6.65 0.42
C ALA A 126 23.95 -7.86 0.67
N PHE A 127 23.37 -8.47 -0.39
CA PHE A 127 22.58 -9.68 -0.26
C PHE A 127 23.41 -10.86 0.25
N LEU A 128 24.56 -11.13 -0.37
CA LEU A 128 25.45 -12.20 0.06
C LEU A 128 25.85 -12.01 1.53
N GLU A 129 26.33 -10.83 1.88
CA GLU A 129 26.77 -10.52 3.26
C GLU A 129 25.62 -10.68 4.28
N ASN A 130 24.36 -10.34 3.92
CA ASN A 130 23.21 -10.47 4.82
C ASN A 130 22.65 -11.89 4.93
N LEU A 131 22.97 -12.79 4.00
CA LEU A 131 22.66 -14.21 4.12
C LEU A 131 23.61 -14.96 5.05
N SER A 132 24.76 -14.37 5.37
CA SER A 132 25.71 -14.95 6.32
C SER A 132 25.17 -14.87 7.76
N PRO A 133 25.37 -15.93 8.58
CA PRO A 133 24.91 -15.92 9.94
C PRO A 133 25.65 -14.88 10.81
N SER A 134 24.93 -14.21 11.69
CA SER A 134 25.53 -13.32 12.67
C SER A 134 24.89 -13.49 14.07
N ARG A 135 25.71 -13.26 15.12
CA ARG A 135 25.28 -13.34 16.51
C ARG A 135 24.97 -11.95 17.06
N GLY A 136 24.13 -11.86 18.09
CA GLY A 136 23.80 -10.63 18.80
C GLY A 136 22.28 -10.38 18.88
N ALA A 137 21.89 -9.36 19.64
CA ALA A 137 20.50 -8.91 19.70
C ALA A 137 20.06 -8.29 18.36
N PRO A 138 18.76 -8.25 18.03
CA PRO A 138 18.27 -7.78 16.72
C PRO A 138 18.83 -6.43 16.28
N GLY A 139 18.88 -5.43 17.17
CA GLY A 139 19.42 -4.09 16.88
C GLY A 139 20.94 -4.00 16.70
N SER A 140 21.69 -4.99 17.17
CA SER A 140 23.16 -5.04 17.13
C SER A 140 23.72 -6.12 16.19
N ARG A 141 22.89 -6.93 15.56
CA ARG A 141 23.32 -7.92 14.56
C ARG A 141 23.87 -7.23 13.33
N ARG A 142 24.97 -7.79 12.80
CA ARG A 142 25.62 -7.30 11.59
C ARG A 142 24.79 -7.61 10.33
N THR A 143 24.03 -8.70 10.33
CA THR A 143 23.24 -9.16 9.21
C THR A 143 21.75 -9.20 9.57
N LEU A 144 20.88 -8.97 8.60
CA LEU A 144 19.43 -8.99 8.76
C LEU A 144 18.81 -10.38 8.50
N GLY A 145 19.54 -11.29 7.84
CA GLY A 145 19.07 -12.62 7.51
C GLY A 145 18.25 -12.71 6.23
N GLN A 146 17.75 -13.92 5.95
CA GLN A 146 17.12 -14.27 4.70
C GLN A 146 15.81 -13.51 4.45
N ALA A 147 14.95 -13.37 5.44
CA ALA A 147 13.66 -12.68 5.29
C ALA A 147 13.83 -11.23 4.78
N ALA A 148 14.86 -10.51 5.26
CA ALA A 148 15.12 -9.15 4.81
C ALA A 148 15.66 -9.09 3.36
N VAL A 149 16.49 -10.07 2.98
CA VAL A 149 16.95 -10.21 1.59
C VAL A 149 15.78 -10.52 0.68
N GLU A 150 14.92 -11.47 1.05
CA GLU A 150 13.70 -11.81 0.31
C GLU A 150 12.79 -10.58 0.12
N ALA A 151 12.53 -9.82 1.18
CA ALA A 151 11.73 -8.60 1.10
C ALA A 151 12.30 -7.57 0.10
N ARG A 152 13.64 -7.49 0.00
CA ARG A 152 14.28 -6.61 -0.98
C ARG A 152 14.17 -7.17 -2.41
N LEU A 153 14.32 -8.48 -2.58
CA LEU A 153 14.15 -9.15 -3.89
C LEU A 153 12.69 -9.01 -4.40
N GLU A 154 11.70 -9.06 -3.52
CA GLU A 154 10.30 -8.79 -3.87
C GLU A 154 10.09 -7.38 -4.45
N ARG A 155 10.75 -6.36 -3.88
CA ARG A 155 10.72 -5.00 -4.44
C ARG A 155 11.38 -4.93 -5.82
N ILE A 156 12.50 -5.65 -6.00
CA ILE A 156 13.21 -5.69 -7.28
C ILE A 156 12.34 -6.34 -8.36
N VAL A 157 11.70 -7.47 -8.07
CA VAL A 157 10.84 -8.15 -9.05
C VAL A 157 9.57 -7.35 -9.35
N ALA A 158 9.03 -6.65 -8.37
CA ALA A 158 7.85 -5.80 -8.56
C ALA A 158 8.11 -4.61 -9.51
N ILE A 159 9.34 -4.07 -9.51
CA ILE A 159 9.71 -2.92 -10.34
C ILE A 159 10.27 -3.36 -11.70
N GLY A 160 11.14 -4.35 -11.71
CA GLY A 160 11.96 -4.70 -12.88
C GLY A 160 11.77 -6.12 -13.42
N GLY A 161 10.79 -6.86 -12.89
CA GLY A 161 10.44 -8.20 -13.35
C GLY A 161 11.55 -9.25 -13.15
N ALA A 162 11.37 -10.40 -13.79
CA ALA A 162 12.28 -11.55 -13.70
C ALA A 162 13.72 -11.23 -14.13
N ASP A 163 13.88 -10.40 -15.15
CA ASP A 163 15.22 -10.05 -15.67
C ASP A 163 16.07 -9.31 -14.63
N SER A 164 15.44 -8.51 -13.77
CA SER A 164 16.13 -7.81 -12.69
C SER A 164 16.64 -8.78 -11.62
N LEU A 165 15.86 -9.80 -11.26
CA LEU A 165 16.31 -10.86 -10.36
C LEU A 165 17.45 -11.69 -10.97
N ASN A 166 17.36 -12.02 -12.25
CA ASN A 166 18.41 -12.75 -12.96
C ASN A 166 19.72 -11.96 -12.96
N ARG A 167 19.70 -10.65 -13.22
CA ARG A 167 20.88 -9.78 -13.12
C ARG A 167 21.49 -9.79 -11.73
N VAL A 168 20.67 -9.64 -10.69
CA VAL A 168 21.15 -9.71 -9.28
C VAL A 168 21.84 -11.04 -9.01
N ARG A 169 21.25 -12.16 -9.44
CA ARG A 169 21.82 -13.50 -9.30
C ARG A 169 23.17 -13.63 -9.98
N ASP A 170 23.26 -13.20 -11.24
CA ASP A 170 24.47 -13.33 -12.04
C ASP A 170 25.60 -12.43 -11.53
N ASP A 171 25.27 -11.22 -11.08
CA ASP A 171 26.23 -10.31 -10.43
C ASP A 171 26.72 -10.86 -9.09
N ALA A 172 25.83 -11.44 -8.27
CA ALA A 172 26.22 -12.07 -7.02
C ALA A 172 27.16 -13.25 -7.23
N LYS A 173 26.88 -14.13 -8.21
CA LYS A 173 27.77 -15.25 -8.57
C LYS A 173 29.17 -14.77 -9.00
N ARG A 174 29.25 -13.66 -9.74
CA ARG A 174 30.52 -13.12 -10.24
C ARG A 174 31.45 -12.62 -9.13
N ILE A 175 30.87 -12.12 -8.01
CA ILE A 175 31.68 -11.54 -6.91
C ILE A 175 31.84 -12.50 -5.73
N ALA A 176 31.18 -13.63 -5.71
CA ALA A 176 31.07 -14.53 -4.55
C ALA A 176 32.44 -15.09 -4.14
N ASP A 177 33.25 -15.61 -5.10
CA ASP A 177 34.58 -16.17 -4.86
C ASP A 177 35.51 -15.13 -4.22
N GLY A 178 35.58 -13.92 -4.78
CA GLY A 178 36.40 -12.83 -4.23
C GLY A 178 35.98 -12.36 -2.84
N LEU A 179 34.78 -12.71 -2.40
CA LEU A 179 34.26 -12.44 -1.06
C LEU A 179 34.35 -13.64 -0.11
N GLY A 180 34.59 -14.86 -0.63
CA GLY A 180 34.50 -16.12 0.13
C GLY A 180 33.08 -16.43 0.56
N LEU A 181 32.06 -16.12 -0.27
CA LEU A 181 30.62 -16.21 0.01
C LEU A 181 29.88 -17.09 -1.01
N GLU A 182 30.50 -18.17 -1.49
CA GLU A 182 29.96 -19.07 -2.51
C GLU A 182 28.71 -19.82 -2.00
N ARG A 183 28.67 -20.14 -0.69
CA ARG A 183 27.51 -20.75 -0.05
C ARG A 183 26.31 -19.82 -0.04
N GLU A 184 26.54 -18.57 0.29
CA GLU A 184 25.53 -17.52 0.29
C GLU A 184 25.04 -17.23 -1.12
N ALA A 185 25.92 -17.28 -2.13
CA ALA A 185 25.55 -17.15 -3.54
C ALA A 185 24.65 -18.32 -4.00
N SER A 186 24.98 -19.55 -3.60
CA SER A 186 24.14 -20.71 -3.88
C SER A 186 22.76 -20.61 -3.21
N ARG A 187 22.72 -20.09 -1.97
CA ARG A 187 21.47 -19.83 -1.26
C ARG A 187 20.65 -18.73 -1.95
N LEU A 188 21.27 -17.64 -2.37
CA LEU A 188 20.62 -16.56 -3.11
C LEU A 188 20.05 -17.04 -4.44
N ASP A 189 20.81 -17.88 -5.17
CA ASP A 189 20.36 -18.51 -6.43
C ASP A 189 19.12 -19.39 -6.22
N ALA A 190 19.07 -20.16 -5.13
CA ALA A 190 17.91 -20.97 -4.78
C ALA A 190 16.68 -20.09 -4.43
N ILE A 191 16.88 -19.03 -3.65
CA ILE A 191 15.81 -18.07 -3.30
C ILE A 191 15.25 -17.42 -4.56
N ILE A 192 16.10 -16.87 -5.43
CA ILE A 192 15.68 -16.24 -6.68
C ILE A 192 14.98 -17.26 -7.60
N GLY A 193 15.48 -18.49 -7.68
CA GLY A 193 14.83 -19.55 -8.44
C GLY A 193 13.42 -19.87 -7.92
N ALA A 194 13.22 -19.88 -6.60
CA ALA A 194 11.91 -20.07 -6.00
C ALA A 194 10.96 -18.90 -6.28
N LEU A 195 11.45 -17.65 -6.23
CA LEU A 195 10.67 -16.46 -6.58
C LEU A 195 10.24 -16.43 -8.06
N LEU A 196 11.05 -17.02 -8.93
CA LEU A 196 10.77 -17.16 -10.36
C LEU A 196 10.00 -18.44 -10.72
N GLY A 197 9.66 -19.30 -9.74
CA GLY A 197 8.97 -20.56 -9.97
C GLY A 197 9.79 -21.62 -10.70
N THR A 198 11.13 -21.49 -10.74
CA THR A 198 12.03 -22.43 -11.44
C THR A 198 12.69 -23.46 -10.52
N ARG A 199 12.59 -23.27 -9.21
CA ARG A 199 13.15 -24.17 -8.17
C ARG A 199 12.33 -24.12 -6.90
N GLU A 200 12.50 -25.12 -6.04
CA GLU A 200 12.00 -25.08 -4.68
C GLU A 200 13.09 -24.60 -3.71
N ALA A 201 12.73 -23.73 -2.79
CA ALA A 201 13.57 -23.30 -1.68
C ALA A 201 12.73 -22.97 -0.45
N ALA A 202 13.33 -23.14 0.74
CA ALA A 202 12.72 -22.69 1.98
C ALA A 202 12.76 -21.15 2.06
N LEU A 203 11.59 -20.52 1.94
CA LEU A 203 11.43 -19.07 2.01
C LEU A 203 10.92 -18.64 3.39
N GLU A 204 11.43 -17.52 3.90
CA GLU A 204 11.11 -16.99 5.23
C GLU A 204 10.09 -15.83 5.16
N HIS A 205 10.16 -15.00 4.13
CA HIS A 205 9.29 -13.84 4.01
C HIS A 205 7.89 -14.26 3.50
N PRO A 206 6.79 -13.76 4.11
CA PRO A 206 5.42 -14.17 3.74
C PRO A 206 5.08 -13.92 2.26
N LEU A 207 5.44 -12.77 1.72
CA LEU A 207 5.19 -12.43 0.32
C LEU A 207 5.95 -13.35 -0.63
N SER A 208 7.21 -13.67 -0.31
CA SER A 208 8.02 -14.60 -1.11
C SER A 208 7.42 -16.02 -1.14
N ARG A 209 6.91 -16.47 0.01
CA ARG A 209 6.15 -17.75 0.06
C ARG A 209 4.88 -17.71 -0.78
N ALA A 210 4.17 -16.59 -0.76
CA ALA A 210 2.96 -16.42 -1.57
C ALA A 210 3.29 -16.41 -3.07
N ARG A 211 4.34 -15.70 -3.48
CA ARG A 211 4.83 -15.68 -4.87
C ARG A 211 5.22 -17.07 -5.34
N ALA A 212 5.99 -17.81 -4.57
CA ALA A 212 6.39 -19.17 -4.91
C ALA A 212 5.20 -20.14 -5.07
N ARG A 213 4.06 -19.85 -4.42
CA ARG A 213 2.79 -20.56 -4.59
C ARG A 213 1.92 -20.04 -5.74
N GLY A 214 2.41 -19.09 -6.54
CA GLY A 214 1.66 -18.48 -7.62
C GLY A 214 0.57 -17.47 -7.20
N ALA A 215 0.55 -17.03 -5.95
CA ALA A 215 -0.43 -16.08 -5.41
C ALA A 215 0.25 -14.88 -4.70
N PRO A 216 1.11 -14.11 -5.40
CA PRO A 216 1.73 -12.92 -4.81
C PRO A 216 0.66 -11.86 -4.52
N TYR A 217 0.89 -11.03 -3.51
CA TYR A 217 -0.05 -9.98 -3.10
C TYR A 217 0.65 -8.65 -2.79
N ASP A 218 -0.11 -7.56 -2.79
CA ASP A 218 0.36 -6.25 -2.37
C ASP A 218 0.32 -6.13 -0.84
N ALA A 219 1.50 -6.22 -0.22
CA ALA A 219 1.61 -6.19 1.24
C ALA A 219 1.17 -4.86 1.83
N ALA A 220 1.46 -3.73 1.17
CA ALA A 220 1.07 -2.41 1.66
C ALA A 220 -0.46 -2.24 1.67
N ARG A 221 -1.14 -2.79 0.66
CA ARG A 221 -2.61 -2.80 0.64
C ARG A 221 -3.20 -3.71 1.71
N VAL A 222 -2.60 -4.86 1.97
CA VAL A 222 -3.05 -5.75 3.05
C VAL A 222 -2.88 -5.08 4.41
N ASP A 223 -1.76 -4.39 4.66
CA ASP A 223 -1.54 -3.62 5.90
C ASP A 223 -2.59 -2.50 6.05
N LEU A 224 -2.93 -1.81 4.95
CA LEU A 224 -4.01 -0.82 4.92
C LEU A 224 -5.36 -1.43 5.28
N PHE A 225 -5.70 -2.62 4.75
CA PHE A 225 -6.95 -3.32 5.08
C PHE A 225 -7.01 -3.72 6.55
N GLN A 226 -5.91 -4.20 7.14
CA GLN A 226 -5.82 -4.54 8.56
C GLN A 226 -5.97 -3.30 9.46
N GLY A 227 -5.31 -2.21 9.10
CA GLY A 227 -5.44 -0.91 9.77
C GLY A 227 -6.88 -0.41 9.74
N LEU A 228 -7.53 -0.44 8.56
CA LEU A 228 -8.92 -0.06 8.39
C LEU A 228 -9.87 -0.94 9.21
N ALA A 229 -9.69 -2.26 9.19
CA ALA A 229 -10.47 -3.20 9.99
C ALA A 229 -10.39 -2.87 11.48
N THR A 230 -9.18 -2.62 11.99
CA THR A 230 -8.96 -2.24 13.40
C THR A 230 -9.68 -0.95 13.76
N ARG A 231 -9.57 0.08 12.93
CA ARG A 231 -10.20 1.38 13.14
C ARG A 231 -11.72 1.30 13.08
N LEU A 232 -12.26 0.63 12.06
CA LEU A 232 -13.72 0.46 11.91
C LEU A 232 -14.32 -0.40 13.04
N THR A 233 -13.59 -1.38 13.56
CA THR A 233 -14.05 -2.17 14.71
C THR A 233 -14.11 -1.32 15.98
N THR A 234 -13.20 -0.35 16.14
CA THR A 234 -13.21 0.58 17.28
C THR A 234 -14.31 1.64 17.14
N THR A 235 -14.60 2.09 15.92
CA THR A 235 -15.60 3.11 15.61
C THR A 235 -16.43 2.63 14.41
N PRO A 236 -17.44 1.76 14.65
CA PRO A 236 -18.23 1.16 13.58
C PRO A 236 -19.16 2.18 12.91
N PRO A 237 -19.46 2.00 11.61
CA PRO A 237 -20.50 2.77 10.95
C PRO A 237 -21.87 2.41 11.54
N VAL A 238 -22.74 3.42 11.66
CA VAL A 238 -24.09 3.25 12.18
C VAL A 238 -25.04 2.94 11.02
N VAL A 239 -25.45 1.69 10.90
CA VAL A 239 -26.36 1.24 9.86
C VAL A 239 -27.64 0.68 10.52
N PRO A 240 -28.80 1.30 10.30
CA PRO A 240 -30.07 0.84 10.89
C PRO A 240 -30.54 -0.48 10.26
N MET A 241 -31.49 -1.13 10.92
CA MET A 241 -32.21 -2.28 10.37
C MET A 241 -32.98 -1.89 9.10
N ALA A 242 -33.09 -2.82 8.16
CA ALA A 242 -33.86 -2.62 6.94
C ALA A 242 -35.34 -2.32 7.28
N ARG A 243 -35.92 -1.40 6.56
CA ARG A 243 -37.36 -1.05 6.75
C ARG A 243 -38.25 -2.20 6.30
N THR A 244 -39.34 -2.36 7.00
CA THR A 244 -40.42 -3.26 6.61
C THR A 244 -41.41 -2.50 5.73
N GLY A 245 -41.91 -3.13 4.67
CA GLY A 245 -42.91 -2.56 3.77
C GLY A 245 -42.37 -1.87 2.52
N ASP A 246 -41.07 -1.71 2.38
CA ASP A 246 -40.47 -1.26 1.12
C ASP A 246 -40.62 -2.33 0.02
N ASP A 247 -40.94 -1.90 -1.21
CA ASP A 247 -40.88 -2.77 -2.38
C ASP A 247 -39.41 -3.05 -2.74
N PRO A 248 -38.99 -4.31 -2.69
CA PRO A 248 -37.63 -4.69 -3.03
C PRO A 248 -37.15 -4.28 -4.41
N ARG A 249 -38.03 -4.18 -5.39
CA ARG A 249 -37.70 -3.76 -6.76
C ARG A 249 -37.43 -2.25 -6.82
N LEU A 250 -38.19 -1.45 -6.08
CA LEU A 250 -37.98 -0.01 -6.01
C LEU A 250 -36.66 0.33 -5.29
N VAL A 251 -36.35 -0.39 -4.22
CA VAL A 251 -35.02 -0.27 -3.56
C VAL A 251 -33.90 -0.62 -4.55
N ALA A 252 -34.03 -1.72 -5.29
CA ALA A 252 -33.04 -2.12 -6.29
C ALA A 252 -32.93 -1.10 -7.44
N PHE A 253 -34.04 -0.51 -7.86
CA PHE A 253 -34.06 0.56 -8.86
C PHE A 253 -33.24 1.77 -8.40
N VAL A 254 -33.52 2.29 -7.19
CA VAL A 254 -32.81 3.48 -6.67
C VAL A 254 -31.34 3.18 -6.46
N GLU A 255 -31.01 2.00 -5.92
CA GLU A 255 -29.61 1.59 -5.75
C GLU A 255 -28.87 1.49 -7.09
N SER A 256 -29.49 0.87 -8.11
CA SER A 256 -28.88 0.77 -9.43
C SER A 256 -28.71 2.14 -10.10
N TYR A 257 -29.71 3.00 -9.98
CA TYR A 257 -29.68 4.37 -10.49
C TYR A 257 -28.47 5.14 -9.95
N PHE A 258 -28.37 5.28 -8.65
CA PHE A 258 -27.28 6.04 -8.05
C PHE A 258 -25.92 5.38 -8.22
N SER A 259 -25.88 4.04 -8.17
CA SER A 259 -24.63 3.31 -8.37
C SER A 259 -24.05 3.52 -9.78
N ASN A 260 -24.87 3.65 -10.79
CA ASN A 260 -24.43 3.94 -12.16
C ASN A 260 -24.12 5.43 -12.34
N TYR A 261 -24.92 6.30 -11.75
CA TYR A 261 -24.68 7.75 -11.82
C TYR A 261 -23.31 8.14 -11.25
N ILE A 262 -22.88 7.52 -10.15
CA ILE A 262 -21.53 7.72 -9.58
C ILE A 262 -20.44 7.40 -10.59
N GLU A 263 -20.63 6.38 -11.42
CA GLU A 263 -19.66 5.94 -12.43
C GLU A 263 -19.74 6.72 -13.74
N GLY A 264 -20.63 7.71 -13.85
CA GLY A 264 -20.78 8.57 -15.02
C GLY A 264 -21.86 8.13 -16.01
N THR A 265 -22.65 7.11 -15.68
CA THR A 265 -23.85 6.76 -16.44
C THR A 265 -25.02 7.63 -15.97
N GLU A 266 -25.11 8.83 -16.49
CA GLU A 266 -26.06 9.86 -16.05
C GLU A 266 -27.33 9.78 -16.90
N PHE A 267 -28.39 9.17 -16.36
CA PHE A 267 -29.75 9.21 -16.88
C PHE A 267 -30.60 10.20 -16.08
N GLU A 268 -31.60 10.80 -16.74
CA GLU A 268 -32.72 11.38 -16.00
C GLU A 268 -33.50 10.24 -15.35
N ILE A 269 -34.18 10.55 -14.22
CA ILE A 269 -34.84 9.52 -13.42
C ILE A 269 -35.92 8.77 -14.22
N ASP A 270 -36.62 9.46 -15.10
CA ASP A 270 -37.68 8.88 -15.94
C ASP A 270 -37.10 7.97 -17.04
N GLU A 271 -35.97 8.37 -17.66
CA GLU A 271 -35.24 7.49 -18.60
C GLU A 271 -34.76 6.21 -17.89
N ALA A 272 -34.20 6.34 -16.71
CA ALA A 272 -33.78 5.19 -15.92
C ALA A 272 -34.93 4.25 -15.58
N ARG A 273 -36.13 4.79 -15.28
CA ARG A 273 -37.36 4.01 -15.06
C ARG A 273 -37.76 3.23 -16.29
N GLU A 274 -37.79 3.88 -17.45
CA GLU A 274 -38.11 3.20 -18.74
C GLU A 274 -37.13 2.04 -18.96
N VAL A 275 -35.83 2.24 -18.74
CA VAL A 275 -34.84 1.20 -18.92
C VAL A 275 -35.04 0.04 -17.94
N VAL A 276 -35.18 0.33 -16.66
CA VAL A 276 -35.12 -0.69 -15.59
C VAL A 276 -36.47 -1.34 -15.33
N LEU A 277 -37.53 -0.54 -15.21
CA LEU A 277 -38.86 -1.04 -14.82
C LEU A 277 -39.72 -1.44 -16.04
N GLU A 278 -39.55 -0.76 -17.17
CA GLU A 278 -40.33 -1.01 -18.40
C GLU A 278 -39.55 -1.81 -19.46
N ASN A 279 -38.30 -2.15 -19.20
CA ASN A 279 -37.43 -2.95 -20.09
C ASN A 279 -37.18 -2.30 -21.46
N ARG A 280 -37.04 -0.99 -21.50
CA ARG A 280 -36.71 -0.25 -22.72
C ARG A 280 -35.21 0.02 -22.80
N THR A 281 -34.69 0.21 -24.04
CA THR A 281 -33.33 0.67 -24.28
C THR A 281 -33.40 2.09 -24.84
N ILE A 282 -32.64 3.00 -24.26
CA ILE A 282 -32.56 4.39 -24.76
C ILE A 282 -31.67 4.44 -25.99
N ALA A 283 -32.18 5.01 -27.07
CA ALA A 283 -31.44 5.11 -28.33
C ALA A 283 -30.15 5.91 -28.15
N TYR A 284 -29.08 5.45 -28.79
CA TYR A 284 -27.72 6.00 -28.72
C TYR A 284 -27.06 5.90 -27.32
N ARG A 285 -27.67 5.16 -26.37
CA ARG A 285 -27.17 4.89 -25.03
C ARG A 285 -27.35 3.42 -24.63
N GLU A 286 -27.14 2.53 -25.61
CA GLU A 286 -27.38 1.09 -25.45
C GLU A 286 -26.50 0.51 -24.34
N ASP A 287 -25.19 0.82 -24.34
CA ASP A 287 -24.26 0.33 -23.33
C ASP A 287 -24.64 0.83 -21.92
N ASP A 288 -25.02 2.11 -21.81
CA ASP A 288 -25.46 2.70 -20.53
C ASP A 288 -26.76 2.06 -20.04
N SER A 289 -27.70 1.80 -20.94
CA SER A 289 -28.96 1.10 -20.64
C SER A 289 -28.70 -0.33 -20.15
N HIS A 290 -27.72 -1.01 -20.73
CA HIS A 290 -27.28 -2.34 -20.25
C HIS A 290 -26.60 -2.27 -18.89
N ASP A 291 -25.74 -1.27 -18.63
CA ASP A 291 -25.05 -1.12 -17.36
C ASP A 291 -26.02 -0.94 -16.18
N ILE A 292 -27.01 -0.03 -16.34
CA ILE A 292 -28.00 0.20 -15.27
C ILE A 292 -28.90 -1.02 -15.08
N ARG A 293 -29.31 -1.68 -16.16
CA ARG A 293 -30.11 -2.91 -16.14
C ARG A 293 -29.33 -4.04 -15.47
N GLY A 294 -28.09 -4.30 -15.91
CA GLY A 294 -27.24 -5.35 -15.34
C GLY A 294 -26.97 -5.14 -13.87
N THR A 295 -26.82 -3.88 -13.44
CA THR A 295 -26.69 -3.53 -12.01
C THR A 295 -27.97 -3.82 -11.24
N PHE A 296 -29.15 -3.44 -11.77
CA PHE A 296 -30.44 -3.72 -11.16
C PHE A 296 -30.68 -5.24 -10.99
N ASP A 297 -30.44 -6.00 -12.04
CA ASP A 297 -30.61 -7.46 -12.02
C ASP A 297 -29.66 -8.09 -10.99
N ALA A 298 -28.39 -7.64 -10.94
CA ALA A 298 -27.43 -8.11 -9.91
C ALA A 298 -27.89 -7.79 -8.47
N ILE A 299 -28.53 -6.65 -8.24
CA ILE A 299 -29.08 -6.29 -6.93
C ILE A 299 -30.26 -7.20 -6.58
N VAL A 300 -31.18 -7.44 -7.53
CA VAL A 300 -32.32 -8.33 -7.32
C VAL A 300 -31.85 -9.75 -7.00
N ASP A 301 -30.94 -10.29 -7.80
CA ASP A 301 -30.38 -11.64 -7.64
C ASP A 301 -29.62 -11.77 -6.31
N SER A 302 -28.93 -10.72 -5.86
CA SER A 302 -28.16 -10.71 -4.60
C SER A 302 -29.00 -11.00 -3.36
N ARG A 303 -30.32 -10.80 -3.41
CA ARG A 303 -31.23 -11.01 -2.27
C ARG A 303 -31.35 -12.48 -1.86
N ALA A 304 -31.12 -13.41 -2.82
CA ALA A 304 -31.12 -14.84 -2.57
C ALA A 304 -29.74 -15.38 -2.16
N LEU A 305 -28.70 -14.53 -2.13
CA LEU A 305 -27.32 -14.93 -1.86
C LEU A 305 -26.97 -14.74 -0.39
N ALA A 306 -26.10 -15.63 0.11
CA ALA A 306 -25.38 -15.44 1.35
C ALA A 306 -24.04 -14.73 1.08
N PHE A 307 -23.49 -14.11 2.11
CA PHE A 307 -22.12 -13.57 2.01
C PHE A 307 -21.11 -14.70 1.81
N PRO A 308 -20.13 -14.58 0.90
CA PRO A 308 -19.16 -15.64 0.63
C PRO A 308 -18.48 -16.18 1.89
N THR A 309 -18.26 -17.49 1.95
CA THR A 309 -17.64 -18.17 3.08
C THR A 309 -16.15 -18.49 2.86
N SER A 310 -15.66 -18.25 1.64
CA SER A 310 -14.27 -18.46 1.25
C SER A 310 -13.78 -17.38 0.27
N ALA A 311 -12.46 -17.18 0.22
CA ALA A 311 -11.84 -16.27 -0.76
C ALA A 311 -12.16 -16.69 -2.22
N ALA A 312 -12.28 -17.98 -2.47
CA ALA A 312 -12.65 -18.51 -3.78
C ALA A 312 -14.08 -18.09 -4.19
N GLU A 313 -15.05 -18.28 -3.28
CA GLU A 313 -16.44 -17.83 -3.49
C GLU A 313 -16.51 -16.30 -3.64
N PHE A 314 -15.77 -15.54 -2.82
CA PHE A 314 -15.70 -14.11 -2.91
C PHE A 314 -15.23 -13.64 -4.30
N LYS A 315 -14.14 -14.21 -4.81
CA LYS A 315 -13.61 -13.90 -6.16
C LYS A 315 -14.59 -14.33 -7.26
N THR A 316 -15.20 -15.48 -7.14
CA THR A 316 -16.21 -15.98 -8.11
C THR A 316 -17.40 -15.04 -8.16
N GLN A 317 -17.91 -14.59 -7.01
CA GLN A 317 -19.03 -13.66 -6.94
C GLN A 317 -18.68 -12.28 -7.54
N LEU A 318 -17.48 -11.75 -7.26
CA LEU A 318 -17.02 -10.51 -7.87
C LEU A 318 -16.98 -10.60 -9.39
N ALA A 319 -16.41 -11.68 -9.93
CA ALA A 319 -16.31 -11.91 -11.38
C ALA A 319 -17.69 -12.07 -12.04
N ALA A 320 -18.62 -12.77 -11.38
CA ALA A 320 -19.99 -12.95 -11.86
C ALA A 320 -20.72 -11.61 -11.94
N TRP A 321 -20.66 -10.80 -10.89
CA TRP A 321 -21.29 -9.48 -10.87
C TRP A 321 -20.65 -8.49 -11.85
N ASN A 322 -19.33 -8.46 -11.93
CA ASN A 322 -18.67 -7.62 -12.91
C ASN A 322 -19.11 -7.96 -14.34
N ARG A 323 -19.19 -9.26 -14.67
CA ARG A 323 -19.70 -9.70 -15.97
C ARG A 323 -21.13 -9.21 -16.21
N GLN A 324 -22.01 -9.31 -15.23
CA GLN A 324 -23.41 -8.90 -15.34
C GLN A 324 -23.57 -7.38 -15.51
N VAL A 325 -22.81 -6.61 -14.71
CA VAL A 325 -22.89 -5.15 -14.63
C VAL A 325 -22.39 -4.47 -15.91
N ILE A 326 -21.34 -5.00 -16.56
CA ILE A 326 -20.75 -4.38 -17.76
C ILE A 326 -20.85 -5.30 -18.99
N PHE A 327 -21.84 -6.17 -19.04
CA PHE A 327 -22.00 -7.21 -20.07
C PHE A 327 -21.87 -6.68 -21.50
N ALA A 328 -22.49 -5.53 -21.81
CA ALA A 328 -22.45 -4.93 -23.15
C ALA A 328 -21.07 -4.36 -23.54
N ARG A 329 -20.19 -4.10 -22.57
CA ARG A 329 -18.87 -3.50 -22.80
C ARG A 329 -17.80 -4.57 -23.09
N ALA A 330 -17.92 -5.32 -24.17
CA ALA A 330 -17.02 -6.43 -24.51
C ALA A 330 -15.53 -6.05 -24.48
N SER A 331 -15.17 -4.81 -24.87
CA SER A 331 -13.80 -4.30 -24.84
C SER A 331 -13.21 -4.17 -23.44
N LYS A 332 -14.04 -4.22 -22.40
CA LYS A 332 -13.64 -4.17 -20.99
C LYS A 332 -13.46 -5.56 -20.37
N ALA A 333 -13.60 -6.63 -21.16
CA ALA A 333 -13.49 -8.03 -20.73
C ALA A 333 -14.33 -8.34 -19.46
N PRO A 334 -15.69 -8.35 -19.58
CA PRO A 334 -16.58 -8.53 -18.44
C PRO A 334 -16.30 -9.82 -17.65
N GLY A 335 -16.09 -9.67 -16.35
CA GLY A 335 -15.83 -10.77 -15.43
C GLY A 335 -14.41 -11.33 -15.47
N GLU A 336 -13.49 -10.74 -16.24
CA GLU A 336 -12.08 -11.13 -16.28
C GLU A 336 -11.21 -10.17 -15.47
N TRP A 337 -10.22 -10.73 -14.78
CA TRP A 337 -9.25 -9.93 -14.05
C TRP A 337 -8.47 -9.04 -15.01
N LYS A 338 -8.24 -7.79 -14.62
CA LYS A 338 -7.48 -6.83 -15.44
C LYS A 338 -6.10 -7.38 -15.83
N GLN A 339 -5.69 -7.09 -17.05
CA GLN A 339 -4.38 -7.45 -17.59
C GLN A 339 -3.42 -6.24 -17.64
N LYS A 340 -3.94 -5.04 -17.45
CA LYS A 340 -3.17 -3.79 -17.45
C LYS A 340 -3.40 -3.04 -16.16
N ALA A 341 -2.35 -2.34 -15.70
CA ALA A 341 -2.47 -1.44 -14.56
C ALA A 341 -3.50 -0.34 -14.86
N ASN A 342 -4.31 -0.02 -13.87
CA ASN A 342 -5.27 1.06 -13.93
C ASN A 342 -5.05 2.06 -12.80
N ARG A 343 -5.55 3.28 -12.98
CA ARG A 343 -5.46 4.37 -12.01
C ARG A 343 -6.69 5.26 -12.09
N PHE A 344 -6.95 5.97 -11.00
CA PHE A 344 -7.92 7.05 -10.95
C PHE A 344 -7.24 8.29 -10.34
N GLY A 345 -7.11 9.36 -11.12
CA GLY A 345 -6.31 10.51 -10.72
C GLY A 345 -4.85 10.12 -10.49
N ASP A 346 -4.36 10.34 -9.29
CA ASP A 346 -3.03 9.99 -8.78
C ASP A 346 -3.00 8.64 -8.02
N THR A 347 -4.16 8.02 -7.80
CA THR A 347 -4.26 6.70 -7.15
C THR A 347 -3.95 5.59 -8.15
N TYR A 348 -2.85 4.88 -7.93
CA TYR A 348 -2.51 3.64 -8.63
C TYR A 348 -3.06 2.46 -7.85
N PHE A 349 -3.86 1.64 -8.54
CA PHE A 349 -4.44 0.42 -7.96
C PHE A 349 -3.47 -0.75 -8.00
N VAL A 350 -3.85 -1.85 -7.35
CA VAL A 350 -3.03 -3.07 -7.29
C VAL A 350 -2.63 -3.54 -8.69
N ALA A 351 -1.36 -3.92 -8.88
CA ALA A 351 -0.85 -4.44 -10.15
C ALA A 351 -1.57 -5.73 -10.58
N PRO A 352 -1.78 -5.97 -11.88
CA PRO A 352 -2.56 -7.11 -12.36
C PRO A 352 -2.16 -8.47 -11.77
N GLU A 353 -0.87 -8.74 -11.69
CA GLU A 353 -0.30 -9.99 -11.17
C GLU A 353 -0.50 -10.18 -9.66
N LEU A 354 -0.82 -9.11 -8.94
CA LEU A 354 -1.04 -9.13 -7.49
C LEU A 354 -2.54 -9.17 -7.11
N VAL A 355 -3.44 -8.99 -8.07
CA VAL A 355 -4.89 -8.83 -7.83
C VAL A 355 -5.44 -10.01 -7.03
N GLN A 356 -5.26 -11.24 -7.51
CA GLN A 356 -5.91 -12.40 -6.91
C GLN A 356 -5.39 -12.68 -5.49
N GLY A 357 -4.07 -12.62 -5.30
CA GLY A 357 -3.49 -12.81 -3.96
C GLY A 357 -3.86 -11.68 -2.99
N THR A 358 -4.00 -10.44 -3.48
CA THR A 358 -4.45 -9.32 -2.65
C THR A 358 -5.92 -9.45 -2.25
N LEU A 359 -6.78 -9.95 -3.17
CA LEU A 359 -8.17 -10.28 -2.83
C LEU A 359 -8.26 -11.43 -1.82
N ASP A 360 -7.42 -12.46 -1.96
CA ASP A 360 -7.39 -13.57 -0.98
C ASP A 360 -7.04 -13.06 0.42
N LYS A 361 -6.00 -12.22 0.52
CA LYS A 361 -5.59 -11.60 1.80
C LYS A 361 -6.62 -10.59 2.32
N GLY A 362 -7.20 -9.78 1.44
CA GLY A 362 -8.29 -8.87 1.80
C GLY A 362 -9.50 -9.62 2.34
N TYR A 363 -9.87 -10.75 1.73
CA TYR A 363 -10.95 -11.60 2.22
C TYR A 363 -10.63 -12.20 3.60
N GLU A 364 -9.40 -12.66 3.86
CA GLU A 364 -8.99 -13.12 5.19
C GLU A 364 -9.27 -12.07 6.27
N VAL A 365 -8.98 -10.79 5.98
CA VAL A 365 -9.27 -9.67 6.90
C VAL A 365 -10.78 -9.47 7.04
N ILE A 366 -11.55 -9.46 5.93
CA ILE A 366 -13.01 -9.32 5.95
C ILE A 366 -13.66 -10.44 6.77
N ALA A 367 -13.23 -11.69 6.59
CA ALA A 367 -13.77 -12.85 7.27
C ALA A 367 -13.53 -12.83 8.78
N SER A 368 -12.49 -12.14 9.25
CA SER A 368 -12.18 -11.99 10.68
C SER A 368 -13.14 -11.03 11.41
N ILE A 369 -13.93 -10.24 10.67
CA ILE A 369 -14.83 -9.22 11.25
C ILE A 369 -16.18 -9.84 11.58
N SER A 370 -16.62 -9.70 12.83
CA SER A 370 -17.92 -10.16 13.30
C SER A 370 -19.05 -9.16 13.05
N ASP A 371 -18.78 -7.86 13.18
CA ASP A 371 -19.78 -6.79 12.98
C ASP A 371 -20.15 -6.67 11.48
N PRO A 372 -21.44 -6.82 11.10
CA PRO A 372 -21.85 -6.79 9.70
C PRO A 372 -21.64 -5.45 9.01
N ALA A 373 -21.81 -4.33 9.71
CA ALA A 373 -21.63 -2.99 9.13
C ALA A 373 -20.16 -2.71 8.89
N VAL A 374 -19.28 -3.12 9.80
CA VAL A 374 -17.83 -3.06 9.63
C VAL A 374 -17.38 -3.97 8.49
N ARG A 375 -17.90 -5.21 8.43
CA ARG A 375 -17.62 -6.15 7.34
C ARG A 375 -18.00 -5.57 5.98
N ALA A 376 -19.17 -4.96 5.88
CA ALA A 376 -19.67 -4.35 4.65
C ALA A 376 -18.78 -3.18 4.20
N ALA A 377 -18.45 -2.27 5.10
CA ALA A 377 -17.57 -1.15 4.81
C ALA A 377 -16.18 -1.61 4.37
N LEU A 378 -15.61 -2.60 5.06
CA LEU A 378 -14.30 -3.16 4.70
C LEU A 378 -14.35 -3.86 3.33
N ALA A 379 -15.39 -4.66 3.05
CA ALA A 379 -15.55 -5.37 1.78
C ALA A 379 -15.64 -4.39 0.60
N MET A 380 -16.40 -3.30 0.74
CA MET A 380 -16.46 -2.25 -0.28
C MET A 380 -15.08 -1.65 -0.55
N PHE A 381 -14.36 -1.27 0.50
CA PHE A 381 -13.05 -0.66 0.35
C PHE A 381 -12.03 -1.62 -0.27
N VAL A 382 -11.98 -2.88 0.18
CA VAL A 382 -11.07 -3.90 -0.40
C VAL A 382 -11.27 -4.04 -1.90
N VAL A 383 -12.52 -4.17 -2.37
CA VAL A 383 -12.80 -4.31 -3.81
C VAL A 383 -12.48 -3.03 -4.57
N ALA A 384 -12.85 -1.87 -4.04
CA ALA A 384 -12.56 -0.57 -4.65
C ALA A 384 -11.04 -0.32 -4.76
N GLU A 385 -10.27 -0.67 -3.73
CA GLU A 385 -8.84 -0.43 -3.63
C GLU A 385 -8.00 -1.44 -4.45
N VAL A 386 -8.38 -2.71 -4.47
CA VAL A 386 -7.73 -3.70 -5.35
C VAL A 386 -8.02 -3.38 -6.81
N HIS A 387 -9.22 -2.89 -7.10
CA HIS A 387 -9.68 -2.50 -8.43
C HIS A 387 -9.46 -3.61 -9.48
N PRO A 388 -10.06 -4.81 -9.25
CA PRO A 388 -9.64 -6.04 -9.89
C PRO A 388 -9.94 -6.14 -11.38
N PHE A 389 -10.85 -5.33 -11.92
CA PHE A 389 -11.33 -5.39 -13.29
C PHE A 389 -10.89 -4.17 -14.10
N SER A 390 -11.07 -4.24 -15.43
CA SER A 390 -10.80 -3.10 -16.33
C SER A 390 -11.84 -1.98 -16.16
N ASP A 391 -13.08 -2.33 -15.75
CA ASP A 391 -14.19 -1.41 -15.52
C ASP A 391 -15.21 -2.05 -14.55
N GLY A 392 -16.18 -1.27 -14.03
CA GLY A 392 -17.27 -1.76 -13.19
C GLY A 392 -16.87 -2.06 -11.74
N ASN A 393 -15.65 -1.68 -11.31
CA ASN A 393 -15.15 -1.98 -9.98
C ASN A 393 -15.95 -1.33 -8.85
N GLY A 394 -16.33 -0.05 -9.01
CA GLY A 394 -17.11 0.66 -8.00
C GLY A 394 -18.50 0.06 -7.82
N ARG A 395 -19.19 -0.28 -8.91
CA ARG A 395 -20.51 -0.96 -8.88
C ARG A 395 -20.39 -2.31 -8.18
N THR A 396 -19.38 -3.12 -8.54
CA THR A 396 -19.13 -4.42 -7.92
C THR A 396 -18.80 -4.29 -6.42
N ALA A 397 -18.02 -3.26 -6.03
CA ALA A 397 -17.68 -2.99 -4.64
C ALA A 397 -18.94 -2.66 -3.80
N ARG A 398 -19.84 -1.81 -4.32
CA ARG A 398 -21.10 -1.45 -3.65
C ARG A 398 -22.06 -2.63 -3.56
N LEU A 399 -22.10 -3.49 -4.58
CA LEU A 399 -22.87 -4.76 -4.53
C LEU A 399 -22.37 -5.65 -3.39
N MET A 400 -21.06 -5.83 -3.22
CA MET A 400 -20.47 -6.65 -2.16
C MET A 400 -20.74 -6.07 -0.77
N MET A 401 -20.64 -4.75 -0.60
CA MET A 401 -21.06 -4.06 0.62
C MET A 401 -22.51 -4.37 0.98
N ASN A 402 -23.40 -4.18 0.02
CA ASN A 402 -24.84 -4.33 0.24
C ASN A 402 -25.27 -5.79 0.39
N LEU A 403 -24.52 -6.76 -0.13
CA LEU A 403 -24.72 -8.16 0.19
C LEU A 403 -24.44 -8.44 1.68
N ALA A 404 -23.33 -7.93 2.22
CA ALA A 404 -22.99 -8.10 3.62
C ALA A 404 -24.08 -7.50 4.55
N LEU A 405 -24.59 -6.32 4.22
CA LEU A 405 -25.67 -5.67 4.96
C LEU A 405 -26.99 -6.46 4.88
N SER A 406 -27.39 -6.85 3.66
CA SER A 406 -28.65 -7.58 3.43
C SER A 406 -28.68 -8.92 4.16
N THR A 407 -27.56 -9.66 4.16
CA THR A 407 -27.43 -10.92 4.89
C THR A 407 -27.69 -10.75 6.40
N ALA A 408 -27.33 -9.58 6.94
CA ALA A 408 -27.56 -9.20 8.33
C ALA A 408 -28.90 -8.46 8.56
N LYS A 409 -29.76 -8.34 7.55
CA LYS A 409 -31.02 -7.59 7.59
C LYS A 409 -30.84 -6.09 7.92
N LEU A 410 -29.67 -5.54 7.61
CA LEU A 410 -29.41 -4.11 7.71
C LEU A 410 -29.86 -3.38 6.45
N THR A 411 -30.10 -2.08 6.57
CA THR A 411 -30.41 -1.19 5.45
C THR A 411 -29.28 -1.23 4.42
N ARG A 412 -29.62 -1.44 3.14
CA ARG A 412 -28.67 -1.32 2.03
C ARG A 412 -28.24 0.13 1.89
N LEU A 413 -26.95 0.39 1.76
CA LEU A 413 -26.43 1.75 1.62
C LEU A 413 -26.53 2.20 0.17
N ILE A 414 -27.26 3.27 -0.04
CA ILE A 414 -27.41 3.97 -1.32
C ILE A 414 -26.66 5.30 -1.20
N ILE A 415 -25.73 5.54 -2.07
CA ILE A 415 -24.94 6.78 -2.09
C ILE A 415 -25.55 7.70 -3.14
N PRO A 416 -26.31 8.74 -2.75
CA PRO A 416 -26.97 9.63 -3.70
C PRO A 416 -25.95 10.50 -4.45
N THR A 417 -26.33 11.02 -5.60
CA THR A 417 -25.48 11.84 -6.49
C THR A 417 -24.79 12.98 -5.77
N VAL A 418 -25.51 13.67 -4.89
CA VAL A 418 -24.97 14.80 -4.10
C VAL A 418 -23.78 14.43 -3.19
N TYR A 419 -23.54 13.14 -2.96
CA TYR A 419 -22.40 12.64 -2.19
C TYR A 419 -21.31 12.00 -3.05
N ARG A 420 -21.39 12.10 -4.38
CA ARG A 420 -20.41 11.51 -5.30
C ARG A 420 -18.97 11.97 -4.98
N ASP A 421 -18.79 13.27 -4.82
CA ASP A 421 -17.46 13.85 -4.56
C ASP A 421 -16.97 13.49 -3.15
N ASP A 422 -17.86 13.49 -2.14
CA ASP A 422 -17.55 13.03 -0.79
C ASP A 422 -17.13 11.55 -0.79
N TYR A 423 -17.78 10.71 -1.60
CA TYR A 423 -17.45 9.29 -1.74
C TYR A 423 -16.06 9.08 -2.32
N PHE A 424 -15.72 9.74 -3.43
CA PHE A 424 -14.39 9.62 -4.02
C PHE A 424 -13.31 10.21 -3.12
N SER A 425 -13.57 11.35 -2.49
CA SER A 425 -12.65 11.99 -1.54
C SER A 425 -12.39 11.09 -0.33
N ALA A 426 -13.40 10.40 0.18
CA ALA A 426 -13.26 9.49 1.30
C ALA A 426 -12.40 8.26 0.95
N LEU A 427 -12.62 7.65 -0.22
CA LEU A 427 -11.80 6.53 -0.70
C LEU A 427 -10.34 6.98 -0.94
N HIS A 428 -10.14 8.13 -1.57
CA HIS A 428 -8.82 8.72 -1.80
C HIS A 428 -8.08 8.97 -0.48
N ALA A 429 -8.76 9.53 0.53
CA ALA A 429 -8.17 9.78 1.83
C ALA A 429 -7.71 8.49 2.54
N LEU A 430 -8.43 7.37 2.36
CA LEU A 430 -8.01 6.07 2.86
C LEU A 430 -6.78 5.56 2.11
N SER A 431 -6.81 5.57 0.77
CA SER A 431 -5.73 5.06 -0.09
C SER A 431 -4.40 5.79 0.13
N HIS A 432 -4.44 7.08 0.46
CA HIS A 432 -3.28 7.95 0.67
C HIS A 432 -3.00 8.27 2.14
N SER A 433 -3.56 7.49 3.07
CA SER A 433 -3.28 7.68 4.51
C SER A 433 -1.80 7.41 4.79
N PRO A 434 -1.08 8.33 5.46
CA PRO A 434 0.29 8.10 5.89
C PRO A 434 0.39 6.89 6.81
N THR A 435 1.32 5.98 6.54
CA THR A 435 1.50 4.74 7.32
C THR A 435 2.26 4.95 8.63
N ASP A 436 2.97 6.07 8.75
CA ASP A 436 3.83 6.46 9.87
C ASP A 436 3.18 7.46 10.83
N GLU A 437 1.97 7.97 10.52
CA GLU A 437 1.21 8.89 11.35
C GLU A 437 0.01 8.18 12.03
N PRO A 438 0.09 7.77 13.28
CA PRO A 438 -1.07 7.26 14.02
C PRO A 438 -2.11 8.36 14.30
N PRO A 439 -3.42 8.01 14.28
CA PRO A 439 -4.00 6.71 14.00
C PRO A 439 -4.11 6.43 12.49
N PHE A 440 -3.59 5.28 12.05
CA PHE A 440 -3.62 4.86 10.65
C PHE A 440 -4.69 3.77 10.42
N PRO A 441 -5.45 3.78 9.30
CA PRO A 441 -5.67 4.90 8.36
C PRO A 441 -6.63 5.97 8.93
N ARG A 442 -6.72 7.15 8.27
CA ARG A 442 -7.68 8.19 8.60
C ARG A 442 -9.07 7.80 8.10
N ILE A 443 -9.97 7.40 9.01
CA ILE A 443 -11.28 6.84 8.65
C ILE A 443 -12.43 7.85 8.69
N GLU A 444 -12.22 9.03 9.25
CA GLU A 444 -13.28 9.99 9.56
C GLU A 444 -14.11 10.40 8.33
N PRO A 445 -13.52 10.77 7.16
CA PRO A 445 -14.31 11.08 5.97
C PRO A 445 -15.14 9.88 5.50
N TYR A 446 -14.56 8.68 5.59
CA TYR A 446 -15.22 7.44 5.16
C TYR A 446 -16.41 7.10 6.07
N LEU A 447 -16.26 7.19 7.38
CA LEU A 447 -17.34 7.00 8.34
C LEU A 447 -18.47 8.02 8.15
N VAL A 448 -18.13 9.30 7.97
CA VAL A 448 -19.12 10.35 7.73
C VAL A 448 -19.93 10.04 6.46
N MET A 449 -19.26 9.63 5.38
CA MET A 449 -19.93 9.27 4.14
C MET A 449 -20.85 8.06 4.33
N LEU A 450 -20.37 6.98 4.96
CA LEU A 450 -21.18 5.77 5.21
C LEU A 450 -22.40 6.08 6.08
N ASN A 451 -22.24 6.82 7.17
CA ASN A 451 -23.34 7.18 8.07
C ASN A 451 -24.38 8.06 7.37
N ARG A 452 -23.95 9.03 6.54
CA ARG A 452 -24.88 9.85 5.74
C ARG A 452 -25.62 9.00 4.71
N ALA A 453 -24.95 8.09 4.03
CA ALA A 453 -25.59 7.17 3.09
C ALA A 453 -26.61 6.25 3.81
N ALA A 454 -26.27 5.75 5.00
CA ALA A 454 -27.17 4.93 5.80
C ALA A 454 -28.42 5.70 6.25
N MET A 455 -28.27 6.94 6.69
CA MET A 455 -29.39 7.82 7.06
C MET A 455 -30.31 8.10 5.86
N PHE A 456 -29.72 8.44 4.70
CA PHE A 456 -30.49 8.66 3.47
C PHE A 456 -31.26 7.40 3.08
N SER A 457 -30.59 6.26 3.02
CA SER A 457 -31.19 4.98 2.61
C SER A 457 -32.32 4.53 3.54
N HIS A 458 -32.16 4.75 4.84
CA HIS A 458 -33.19 4.43 5.83
C HIS A 458 -34.38 5.36 5.78
N TRP A 459 -34.15 6.65 5.46
CA TRP A 459 -35.23 7.64 5.32
C TRP A 459 -36.03 7.47 4.04
N LEU A 460 -35.39 6.98 2.96
CA LEU A 460 -36.02 6.82 1.65
C LEU A 460 -37.21 5.85 1.71
N ASP A 461 -38.41 6.32 1.36
CA ASP A 461 -39.64 5.51 1.37
C ASP A 461 -39.86 4.85 0.02
N CYS A 462 -39.50 3.59 -0.09
CA CYS A 462 -39.73 2.76 -1.26
C CYS A 462 -40.98 1.86 -1.18
N SER A 463 -41.96 2.21 -0.35
CA SER A 463 -43.23 1.45 -0.23
C SER A 463 -44.13 1.56 -1.47
N SER A 464 -43.99 2.61 -2.26
CA SER A 464 -44.58 2.77 -3.59
C SER A 464 -43.74 3.69 -4.46
N GLU A 465 -43.90 3.59 -5.78
CA GLU A 465 -43.17 4.42 -6.73
C GLU A 465 -43.41 5.92 -6.52
N ALA A 466 -44.65 6.33 -6.28
CA ALA A 466 -45.02 7.73 -6.03
C ALA A 466 -44.31 8.29 -4.76
N ARG A 467 -44.23 7.49 -3.68
CA ARG A 467 -43.54 7.89 -2.46
C ARG A 467 -42.04 7.95 -2.65
N MET A 468 -41.50 6.99 -3.34
CA MET A 468 -40.08 6.97 -3.69
C MET A 468 -39.68 8.23 -4.49
N LEU A 469 -40.40 8.57 -5.55
CA LEU A 469 -40.10 9.75 -6.37
C LEU A 469 -40.27 11.05 -5.56
N SER A 470 -41.32 11.17 -4.77
CA SER A 470 -41.52 12.32 -3.87
C SER A 470 -40.38 12.45 -2.84
N ALA A 471 -39.93 11.35 -2.27
CA ALA A 471 -38.79 11.35 -1.35
C ALA A 471 -37.48 11.74 -2.02
N LEU A 472 -37.22 11.24 -3.21
CA LEU A 472 -36.03 11.61 -3.99
C LEU A 472 -36.00 13.10 -4.35
N GLU A 473 -37.13 13.66 -4.75
CA GLU A 473 -37.28 15.08 -5.04
C GLU A 473 -37.14 15.96 -3.76
N ALA A 474 -37.82 15.61 -2.69
CA ALA A 474 -37.80 16.33 -1.42
C ALA A 474 -36.37 16.35 -0.80
N SER A 475 -35.62 15.28 -0.93
CA SER A 475 -34.24 15.17 -0.43
C SER A 475 -33.22 15.90 -1.26
N LEU A 476 -33.52 16.36 -2.45
CA LEU A 476 -32.59 16.88 -3.45
C LEU A 476 -31.51 15.84 -3.88
N ALA A 477 -31.77 14.55 -3.65
CA ALA A 477 -30.82 13.46 -3.92
C ALA A 477 -30.42 13.34 -5.40
N LEU A 478 -31.31 13.78 -6.30
CA LEU A 478 -31.09 13.78 -7.75
C LEU A 478 -30.29 14.99 -8.27
N LYS A 479 -29.96 15.96 -7.40
CA LYS A 479 -29.20 17.13 -7.82
C LYS A 479 -27.72 16.80 -7.93
N HIS A 480 -27.06 17.48 -8.90
CA HIS A 480 -25.61 17.42 -9.00
C HIS A 480 -24.97 18.00 -7.74
N PRO A 481 -23.77 17.51 -7.27
CA PRO A 481 -23.11 17.99 -6.06
C PRO A 481 -22.90 19.50 -6.01
N THR A 482 -22.70 20.14 -7.17
CA THR A 482 -22.55 21.62 -7.29
C THR A 482 -23.88 22.39 -7.19
N GLN A 483 -25.02 21.73 -7.29
CA GLN A 483 -26.34 22.35 -7.38
C GLN A 483 -27.17 22.24 -6.09
N GLY A 484 -26.74 21.45 -5.13
CA GLY A 484 -27.46 21.27 -3.90
C GLY A 484 -26.74 20.44 -2.85
N LYS A 485 -27.33 20.44 -1.66
CA LYS A 485 -26.94 19.54 -0.56
C LYS A 485 -28.13 18.68 -0.22
N LEU A 486 -27.88 17.44 0.22
CA LEU A 486 -28.92 16.55 0.65
C LEU A 486 -29.71 17.20 1.81
N THR A 487 -31.03 17.21 1.66
CA THR A 487 -31.95 17.71 2.68
C THR A 487 -32.73 16.51 3.23
N LEU A 488 -32.39 16.06 4.43
CA LEU A 488 -33.18 15.05 5.14
C LEU A 488 -34.00 15.74 6.23
N PRO A 489 -35.25 15.31 6.49
CA PRO A 489 -35.97 15.78 7.64
C PRO A 489 -35.19 15.46 8.91
N ARG A 490 -35.21 16.37 9.88
CA ARG A 490 -34.67 16.07 11.20
C ARG A 490 -35.49 14.93 11.80
N PRO A 491 -34.83 13.96 12.49
CA PRO A 491 -35.60 13.03 13.30
C PRO A 491 -36.59 13.83 14.16
N ALA A 492 -37.86 13.46 14.16
CA ALA A 492 -38.80 14.02 15.12
C ALA A 492 -38.29 13.64 16.51
N ASP A 493 -38.07 14.65 17.37
CA ASP A 493 -37.69 14.49 18.77
C ASP A 493 -38.70 13.63 19.53
#